data_b68e6e12274bfcb15e65967f5101d051
#
_entry.id   b68e6e12274bfcb15e65967f5101d051
#
_cell.length_a   1.000
_cell.length_b   1.000
_cell.length_c   1.000
_cell.angle_alpha   90.00
_cell.angle_beta   90.00
_cell.angle_gamma   90.00
#
_symmetry.space_group_name_H-M   'P 1'
#
loop_
_entity.id
_entity.type
_entity.pdbx_description
1 polymer ?
#
loop_
_entity_poly.entity_id
_entity_poly.type
_entity_poly.pdbx_seq_one_letter_code
_entity_poly.pdbx_strand_id
1 'polypeptide(L)'
;MATQKKTKKATRRPLTQKQIDARRKSYFKKKIVNVFSSSGFEYIPINNNHMHIGRRIVEIDAMFMYENIWLICEDTITNPSGEHFKEHVRTKNEAFGEVQNNKAEFIEHLVKLFPDRQSKFEKYDPDSIRIFGLYIPFEKVNLSEDDLSLYENLIFIQPKILNYFAWISQCIRYSARNEVFRFLNIKDKDIGLPTSSSESTKITAPIIYPRHFIGSRSQVTKSKVRVVSFMMSAEDLLKTCYVLRKDNWEESAWLYQRLMDKKKIKGIRDFIEKKGEAFYNNIIVALPDNVSFEDGSSHSVDIDHITSLEPNCKLILPKEMNSICVIDGQHRIFAHYESGTNSKQEQEISELRKQLHLLVTGLVFPKDMTKLERAKIQSEIFLDINSNAKPVQPNVLLHIQKIKEPLSDMSLAQFVIEELNKQKIFKDMFELSSLESGRIKTASIVKFALRYLVTVKPSEDRKSLIAFWDGDRTALTNMDDTAFKHYVNFCARCLREYFCAIKKNFKQQWDDPNSKMLSVISLNGFIIAYTRQLSKYGTNNFDFYDEKFAKWEYDFSKENFQYTSSQYRMFSSEILKGAFDFSDEELETT
;
A
#
# COMPACT_ATOMS: atom_id res chain seq x y z
N MET A 1 50.09 -25.39 -33.03
CA MET A 1 48.83 -24.88 -33.61
C MET A 1 47.69 -25.73 -33.08
N ALA A 2 46.96 -25.23 -32.09
CA ALA A 2 45.80 -25.91 -31.51
C ALA A 2 44.56 -25.13 -31.87
N THR A 3 43.75 -25.70 -32.75
CA THR A 3 42.49 -25.15 -33.28
C THR A 3 41.41 -25.21 -32.20
N GLN A 4 41.05 -24.06 -31.60
CA GLN A 4 39.89 -23.94 -30.73
C GLN A 4 38.59 -24.10 -31.53
N LYS A 5 37.88 -25.20 -31.31
CA LYS A 5 36.51 -25.40 -31.78
C LYS A 5 35.57 -24.44 -31.00
N LYS A 6 35.09 -23.39 -31.68
CA LYS A 6 33.96 -22.57 -31.22
C LYS A 6 32.68 -23.43 -31.22
N THR A 7 32.21 -23.82 -30.05
CA THR A 7 30.88 -24.43 -29.89
C THR A 7 29.82 -23.39 -30.24
N LYS A 8 29.07 -23.58 -31.31
CA LYS A 8 27.89 -22.81 -31.69
C LYS A 8 26.84 -22.95 -30.57
N LYS A 9 26.53 -21.86 -29.86
CA LYS A 9 25.37 -21.80 -28.98
C LYS A 9 24.12 -22.10 -29.82
N ALA A 10 23.43 -23.19 -29.55
CA ALA A 10 22.17 -23.50 -30.17
C ALA A 10 21.17 -22.37 -29.91
N THR A 11 20.71 -21.72 -30.95
CA THR A 11 19.64 -20.71 -30.87
C THR A 11 18.37 -21.41 -30.41
N ARG A 12 17.92 -21.10 -29.18
CA ARG A 12 16.65 -21.62 -28.66
C ARG A 12 15.52 -21.10 -29.55
N ARG A 13 14.69 -22.04 -30.10
CA ARG A 13 13.48 -21.67 -30.83
C ARG A 13 12.59 -20.76 -29.96
N PRO A 14 12.02 -19.67 -30.49
CA PRO A 14 11.08 -18.84 -29.77
C PRO A 14 9.90 -19.69 -29.28
N LEU A 15 9.44 -19.40 -28.06
CA LEU A 15 8.31 -20.12 -27.46
C LEU A 15 7.01 -19.74 -28.17
N THR A 16 6.10 -20.71 -28.35
CA THR A 16 4.75 -20.44 -28.81
C THR A 16 3.95 -19.69 -27.71
N GLN A 17 2.91 -18.94 -28.12
CA GLN A 17 2.05 -18.21 -27.18
C GLN A 17 1.48 -19.14 -26.10
N LYS A 18 0.99 -20.33 -26.49
CA LYS A 18 0.51 -21.35 -25.55
C LYS A 18 1.56 -21.79 -24.53
N GLN A 19 2.84 -21.87 -24.91
CA GLN A 19 3.92 -22.20 -24.00
C GLN A 19 4.25 -21.03 -23.06
N ILE A 20 4.14 -19.79 -23.54
CA ILE A 20 4.31 -18.57 -22.73
C ILE A 20 3.21 -18.52 -21.66
N ASP A 21 1.95 -18.71 -22.05
CA ASP A 21 0.80 -18.66 -21.15
C ASP A 21 0.86 -19.79 -20.10
N ALA A 22 1.23 -21.00 -20.50
CA ALA A 22 1.42 -22.11 -19.57
C ALA A 22 2.53 -21.82 -18.53
N ARG A 23 3.65 -21.21 -18.96
CA ARG A 23 4.71 -20.80 -18.05
C ARG A 23 4.26 -19.68 -17.11
N ARG A 24 3.50 -18.70 -17.63
CA ARG A 24 2.92 -17.60 -16.87
C ARG A 24 1.99 -18.12 -15.78
N LYS A 25 1.07 -19.04 -16.14
CA LYS A 25 0.15 -19.71 -15.19
C LYS A 25 0.92 -20.46 -14.11
N SER A 26 1.90 -21.29 -14.49
CA SER A 26 2.72 -22.06 -13.55
C SER A 26 3.52 -21.15 -12.59
N TYR A 27 4.12 -20.07 -13.10
CA TYR A 27 4.83 -19.09 -12.28
C TYR A 27 3.90 -18.40 -11.29
N PHE A 28 2.72 -17.98 -11.75
CA PHE A 28 1.74 -17.29 -10.94
C PHE A 28 1.23 -18.16 -9.80
N LYS A 29 0.86 -19.41 -10.10
CA LYS A 29 0.45 -20.39 -9.10
C LYS A 29 1.54 -20.62 -8.04
N LYS A 30 2.79 -20.81 -8.47
CA LYS A 30 3.93 -20.94 -7.56
C LYS A 30 4.09 -19.71 -6.65
N LYS A 31 3.87 -18.51 -7.20
CA LYS A 31 3.92 -17.28 -6.42
C LYS A 31 2.87 -17.26 -5.32
N ILE A 32 1.61 -17.61 -5.64
CA ILE A 32 0.50 -17.68 -4.68
C ILE A 32 0.81 -18.69 -3.57
N VAL A 33 1.21 -19.91 -3.96
CA VAL A 33 1.57 -20.95 -3.00
C VAL A 33 2.70 -20.49 -2.09
N ASN A 34 3.76 -19.89 -2.65
CA ASN A 34 4.89 -19.40 -1.86
C ASN A 34 4.47 -18.28 -0.88
N VAL A 35 3.58 -17.38 -1.27
CA VAL A 35 3.11 -16.29 -0.42
C VAL A 35 2.42 -16.83 0.83
N PHE A 36 1.39 -17.64 0.65
CA PHE A 36 0.59 -18.14 1.78
C PHE A 36 1.35 -19.19 2.61
N SER A 37 2.07 -20.10 1.97
CA SER A 37 2.89 -21.08 2.74
C SER A 37 4.01 -20.41 3.53
N SER A 38 4.69 -19.41 2.97
CA SER A 38 5.70 -18.64 3.70
C SER A 38 5.08 -17.78 4.81
N SER A 39 3.79 -17.47 4.72
CA SER A 39 3.03 -16.78 5.78
C SER A 39 2.45 -17.74 6.83
N GLY A 40 2.83 -19.02 6.80
CA GLY A 40 2.46 -20.00 7.81
C GLY A 40 1.08 -20.62 7.64
N PHE A 41 0.52 -20.56 6.43
CA PHE A 41 -0.64 -21.37 6.06
C PHE A 41 -0.18 -22.72 5.48
N GLU A 42 -0.85 -23.80 5.83
CA GLU A 42 -0.63 -25.11 5.23
C GLU A 42 -1.29 -25.15 3.84
N TYR A 43 -0.52 -25.47 2.81
CA TYR A 43 -1.04 -25.65 1.46
C TYR A 43 -1.68 -27.03 1.29
N ILE A 44 -2.92 -27.07 0.81
CA ILE A 44 -3.65 -28.27 0.43
C ILE A 44 -3.73 -28.31 -1.10
N PRO A 45 -3.09 -29.31 -1.75
CA PRO A 45 -2.99 -29.37 -3.22
C PRO A 45 -4.28 -29.91 -3.86
N ILE A 46 -5.38 -29.18 -3.70
CA ILE A 46 -6.71 -29.59 -4.13
C ILE A 46 -6.90 -29.63 -5.65
N ASN A 47 -6.07 -28.94 -6.39
CA ASN A 47 -5.92 -28.81 -7.86
C ASN A 47 -6.98 -29.52 -8.72
N ASN A 48 -7.78 -28.75 -9.45
CA ASN A 48 -8.67 -29.18 -10.53
C ASN A 48 -9.63 -30.36 -10.17
N ASN A 49 -9.89 -30.59 -8.91
CA ASN A 49 -10.90 -31.54 -8.48
C ASN A 49 -12.29 -30.86 -8.57
N HIS A 50 -13.14 -31.45 -9.39
CA HIS A 50 -14.54 -31.05 -9.45
C HIS A 50 -15.31 -31.71 -8.30
N MET A 51 -15.75 -30.92 -7.33
CA MET A 51 -16.50 -31.39 -6.18
C MET A 51 -17.97 -30.97 -6.31
N HIS A 52 -18.88 -31.90 -6.13
CA HIS A 52 -20.29 -31.57 -5.95
C HIS A 52 -20.51 -31.08 -4.52
N ILE A 53 -20.88 -29.82 -4.36
CA ILE A 53 -21.14 -29.21 -3.06
C ILE A 53 -22.43 -28.40 -3.16
N GLY A 54 -23.40 -28.74 -2.36
CA GLY A 54 -24.74 -28.16 -2.45
C GLY A 54 -25.32 -28.37 -3.83
N ARG A 55 -25.63 -27.29 -4.52
CA ARG A 55 -26.27 -27.31 -5.84
C ARG A 55 -25.30 -27.14 -7.01
N ARG A 56 -23.98 -27.08 -6.76
CA ARG A 56 -23.00 -26.72 -7.80
C ARG A 56 -21.81 -27.68 -7.84
N ILE A 57 -21.19 -27.71 -9.02
CA ILE A 57 -19.85 -28.26 -9.20
C ILE A 57 -18.87 -27.14 -8.87
N VAL A 58 -18.02 -27.35 -7.88
CA VAL A 58 -17.02 -26.40 -7.41
C VAL A 58 -15.65 -26.85 -7.83
N GLU A 59 -14.88 -25.94 -8.40
CA GLU A 59 -13.46 -26.10 -8.70
C GLU A 59 -12.66 -25.04 -7.94
N ILE A 60 -11.61 -25.46 -7.24
CA ILE A 60 -10.73 -24.63 -6.43
C ILE A 60 -9.30 -24.80 -6.94
N ASP A 61 -8.61 -23.72 -7.30
CA ASP A 61 -7.22 -23.77 -7.79
C ASP A 61 -6.20 -24.04 -6.68
N ALA A 62 -6.41 -23.49 -5.50
CA ALA A 62 -5.54 -23.70 -4.35
C ALA A 62 -6.33 -23.53 -3.04
N MET A 63 -5.91 -24.25 -2.01
CA MET A 63 -6.45 -24.10 -0.67
C MET A 63 -5.33 -23.97 0.36
N PHE A 64 -5.54 -23.14 1.37
CA PHE A 64 -4.61 -22.90 2.46
C PHE A 64 -5.34 -22.94 3.80
N MET A 65 -4.71 -23.50 4.80
CA MET A 65 -5.30 -23.69 6.12
C MET A 65 -4.41 -23.14 7.23
N TYR A 66 -5.01 -22.49 8.19
CA TYR A 66 -4.40 -22.21 9.49
C TYR A 66 -5.48 -22.29 10.55
N GLU A 67 -5.37 -23.29 11.44
CA GLU A 67 -6.39 -23.61 12.42
C GLU A 67 -7.78 -23.76 11.76
N ASN A 68 -8.81 -23.06 12.25
CA ASN A 68 -10.14 -23.03 11.66
C ASN A 68 -10.31 -21.99 10.52
N ILE A 69 -9.25 -21.30 10.13
CA ILE A 69 -9.26 -20.33 9.03
C ILE A 69 -8.82 -21.01 7.75
N TRP A 70 -9.70 -21.08 6.76
CA TRP A 70 -9.46 -21.73 5.49
C TRP A 70 -9.60 -20.74 4.34
N LEU A 71 -8.62 -20.69 3.47
CA LEU A 71 -8.58 -19.84 2.29
C LEU A 71 -8.74 -20.71 1.06
N ILE A 72 -9.80 -20.53 0.30
CA ILE A 72 -10.02 -21.19 -1.00
C ILE A 72 -9.78 -20.16 -2.10
N CYS A 73 -8.99 -20.52 -3.11
CA CYS A 73 -8.49 -19.57 -4.09
C CYS A 73 -8.90 -19.94 -5.51
N GLU A 74 -9.30 -18.93 -6.26
CA GLU A 74 -9.36 -18.93 -7.71
C GLU A 74 -8.22 -18.07 -8.26
N ASP A 75 -7.31 -18.63 -9.06
CA ASP A 75 -6.24 -17.88 -9.71
C ASP A 75 -6.50 -17.78 -11.23
N THR A 76 -6.46 -16.57 -11.78
CA THR A 76 -6.68 -16.36 -13.20
C THR A 76 -5.61 -15.49 -13.84
N ILE A 77 -5.15 -15.94 -15.04
CA ILE A 77 -4.28 -15.17 -15.93
C ILE A 77 -5.06 -14.52 -17.09
N THR A 78 -6.37 -14.73 -17.15
CA THR A 78 -7.24 -14.19 -18.20
C THR A 78 -7.34 -12.67 -18.07
N ASN A 79 -7.39 -11.99 -19.21
CA ASN A 79 -7.55 -10.53 -19.25
C ASN A 79 -8.87 -10.14 -18.56
N PRO A 80 -8.85 -9.28 -17.53
CA PRO A 80 -10.01 -8.94 -16.73
C PRO A 80 -10.94 -7.91 -17.39
N SER A 81 -11.11 -7.96 -18.71
CA SER A 81 -12.00 -7.06 -19.46
C SER A 81 -13.12 -7.83 -20.15
N GLY A 82 -14.35 -7.31 -20.06
CA GLY A 82 -15.52 -7.78 -20.79
C GLY A 82 -16.53 -8.58 -19.97
N GLU A 83 -17.65 -8.93 -20.63
CA GLU A 83 -18.76 -9.64 -19.97
C GLU A 83 -18.40 -11.06 -19.53
N HIS A 84 -17.61 -11.78 -20.32
CA HIS A 84 -17.11 -13.10 -19.94
C HIS A 84 -16.35 -13.11 -18.62
N PHE A 85 -15.64 -12.03 -18.31
CA PHE A 85 -14.97 -11.90 -17.02
C PHE A 85 -15.98 -11.76 -15.87
N LYS A 86 -16.98 -10.89 -16.01
CA LYS A 86 -18.03 -10.72 -14.99
C LYS A 86 -18.82 -12.01 -14.76
N GLU A 87 -19.12 -12.75 -15.83
CA GLU A 87 -19.79 -14.06 -15.75
C GLU A 87 -18.92 -15.09 -15.00
N HIS A 88 -17.63 -15.14 -15.30
CA HIS A 88 -16.69 -16.01 -14.60
C HIS A 88 -16.63 -15.67 -13.10
N VAL A 89 -16.50 -14.40 -12.75
CA VAL A 89 -16.49 -13.96 -11.35
C VAL A 89 -17.80 -14.33 -10.64
N ARG A 90 -18.96 -14.11 -11.30
CA ARG A 90 -20.27 -14.50 -10.76
C ARG A 90 -20.35 -15.99 -10.49
N THR A 91 -19.92 -16.82 -11.46
CA THR A 91 -19.92 -18.27 -11.32
C THR A 91 -19.08 -18.72 -10.12
N LYS A 92 -17.87 -18.14 -9.95
CA LYS A 92 -16.99 -18.45 -8.82
C LYS A 92 -17.53 -17.92 -7.49
N ASN A 93 -18.17 -16.76 -7.50
CA ASN A 93 -18.85 -16.23 -6.31
C ASN A 93 -19.95 -17.17 -5.80
N GLU A 94 -20.79 -17.66 -6.71
CA GLU A 94 -21.85 -18.59 -6.37
C GLU A 94 -21.27 -19.95 -5.93
N ALA A 95 -20.25 -20.46 -6.60
CA ALA A 95 -19.60 -21.72 -6.24
C ALA A 95 -18.94 -21.66 -4.86
N PHE A 96 -18.23 -20.55 -4.54
CA PHE A 96 -17.61 -20.39 -3.23
C PHE A 96 -18.63 -20.14 -2.12
N GLY A 97 -19.77 -19.51 -2.45
CA GLY A 97 -20.93 -19.41 -1.54
C GLY A 97 -21.48 -20.78 -1.15
N GLU A 98 -21.60 -21.74 -2.11
CA GLU A 98 -22.01 -23.10 -1.78
C GLU A 98 -21.02 -23.78 -0.83
N VAL A 99 -19.70 -23.58 -1.01
CA VAL A 99 -18.70 -24.12 -0.06
C VAL A 99 -18.85 -23.52 1.33
N GLN A 100 -19.08 -22.22 1.43
CA GLN A 100 -19.25 -21.53 2.71
C GLN A 100 -20.53 -21.96 3.45
N ASN A 101 -21.59 -22.29 2.71
CA ASN A 101 -22.88 -22.70 3.26
C ASN A 101 -22.95 -24.20 3.55
N ASN A 102 -22.18 -25.04 2.86
CA ASN A 102 -22.21 -26.51 2.99
C ASN A 102 -20.86 -27.06 3.46
N LYS A 103 -20.33 -26.50 4.56
CA LYS A 103 -18.98 -26.80 5.08
C LYS A 103 -18.79 -28.28 5.42
N ALA A 104 -19.78 -28.92 6.01
CA ALA A 104 -19.72 -30.35 6.36
C ALA A 104 -19.51 -31.22 5.11
N GLU A 105 -20.28 -30.99 4.04
CA GLU A 105 -20.14 -31.69 2.77
C GLU A 105 -18.77 -31.43 2.13
N PHE A 106 -18.27 -30.18 2.21
CA PHE A 106 -16.94 -29.85 1.73
C PHE A 106 -15.85 -30.60 2.50
N ILE A 107 -15.96 -30.70 3.82
CA ILE A 107 -15.03 -31.47 4.66
C ILE A 107 -15.04 -32.94 4.26
N GLU A 108 -16.20 -33.56 4.08
CA GLU A 108 -16.31 -34.95 3.61
C GLU A 108 -15.58 -35.17 2.28
N HIS A 109 -15.71 -34.25 1.32
CA HIS A 109 -14.98 -34.30 0.06
C HIS A 109 -13.48 -34.19 0.27
N LEU A 110 -13.01 -33.28 1.16
CA LEU A 110 -11.59 -33.16 1.48
C LEU A 110 -11.03 -34.42 2.14
N VAL A 111 -11.77 -35.04 3.06
CA VAL A 111 -11.36 -36.29 3.70
C VAL A 111 -11.25 -37.42 2.68
N LYS A 112 -12.19 -37.52 1.74
CA LYS A 112 -12.11 -38.50 0.63
C LYS A 112 -10.88 -38.28 -0.27
N LEU A 113 -10.54 -37.03 -0.54
CA LEU A 113 -9.38 -36.68 -1.37
C LEU A 113 -8.03 -36.84 -0.65
N PHE A 114 -8.00 -36.58 0.67
CA PHE A 114 -6.80 -36.57 1.49
C PHE A 114 -7.03 -37.31 2.82
N PRO A 115 -7.20 -38.64 2.81
CA PRO A 115 -7.49 -39.42 4.02
C PRO A 115 -6.41 -39.27 5.11
N ASP A 116 -5.17 -39.08 4.71
CA ASP A 116 -4.02 -38.85 5.60
C ASP A 116 -4.11 -37.53 6.39
N ARG A 117 -5.00 -36.63 6.02
CA ARG A 117 -5.23 -35.33 6.66
C ARG A 117 -6.58 -35.20 7.36
N GLN A 118 -7.33 -36.28 7.47
CA GLN A 118 -8.66 -36.28 8.09
C GLN A 118 -8.66 -35.58 9.46
N SER A 119 -7.73 -35.94 10.35
CA SER A 119 -7.64 -35.36 11.70
C SER A 119 -7.44 -33.84 11.72
N LYS A 120 -6.96 -33.24 10.62
CA LYS A 120 -6.81 -31.80 10.49
C LYS A 120 -8.09 -31.14 10.00
N PHE A 121 -8.79 -31.77 9.06
CA PHE A 121 -10.05 -31.25 8.52
C PHE A 121 -11.18 -31.34 9.54
N GLU A 122 -11.17 -32.36 10.38
CA GLU A 122 -12.16 -32.62 11.43
C GLU A 122 -11.73 -32.08 12.82
N LYS A 123 -10.63 -31.28 12.87
CA LYS A 123 -10.16 -30.69 14.13
C LYS A 123 -11.17 -29.76 14.80
N TYR A 124 -11.96 -29.08 13.99
CA TYR A 124 -12.96 -28.10 14.41
C TYR A 124 -14.34 -28.50 13.91
N ASP A 125 -15.37 -28.14 14.68
CA ASP A 125 -16.74 -28.23 14.22
C ASP A 125 -16.94 -27.43 12.91
N PRO A 126 -17.66 -27.95 11.91
CA PRO A 126 -17.89 -27.27 10.64
C PRO A 126 -18.39 -25.82 10.80
N ASP A 127 -19.25 -25.56 11.80
CA ASP A 127 -19.77 -24.20 12.05
C ASP A 127 -18.70 -23.24 12.56
N SER A 128 -17.68 -23.77 13.26
CA SER A 128 -16.54 -22.99 13.75
C SER A 128 -15.50 -22.69 12.66
N ILE A 129 -15.52 -23.40 11.53
CA ILE A 129 -14.61 -23.17 10.41
C ILE A 129 -15.05 -21.92 9.64
N ARG A 130 -14.09 -21.05 9.38
CA ARG A 130 -14.27 -19.83 8.60
C ARG A 130 -13.59 -19.97 7.24
N ILE A 131 -14.37 -20.01 6.17
CA ILE A 131 -13.90 -20.17 4.80
C ILE A 131 -13.95 -18.83 4.09
N PHE A 132 -12.81 -18.40 3.55
CA PHE A 132 -12.65 -17.17 2.78
C PHE A 132 -12.38 -17.50 1.31
N GLY A 133 -13.25 -17.04 0.42
CA GLY A 133 -13.08 -17.15 -1.02
C GLY A 133 -12.15 -16.05 -1.54
N LEU A 134 -10.98 -16.40 -2.04
CA LEU A 134 -10.00 -15.45 -2.58
C LEU A 134 -9.99 -15.51 -4.10
N TYR A 135 -10.28 -14.38 -4.75
CA TYR A 135 -10.13 -14.23 -6.18
C TYR A 135 -8.83 -13.48 -6.48
N ILE A 136 -7.87 -14.15 -7.13
CA ILE A 136 -6.50 -13.67 -7.31
C ILE A 136 -6.21 -13.50 -8.81
N PRO A 137 -6.43 -12.31 -9.39
CA PRO A 137 -6.15 -12.04 -10.79
C PRO A 137 -4.66 -11.75 -11.01
N PHE A 138 -4.12 -12.18 -12.16
CA PHE A 138 -2.76 -11.83 -12.56
C PHE A 138 -2.64 -10.35 -12.95
N GLU A 139 -3.67 -9.81 -13.62
CA GLU A 139 -3.78 -8.41 -14.02
C GLU A 139 -4.80 -7.68 -13.15
N LYS A 140 -4.66 -6.36 -13.04
CA LYS A 140 -5.57 -5.55 -12.22
C LYS A 140 -6.99 -5.62 -12.77
N VAL A 141 -7.93 -5.96 -11.90
CA VAL A 141 -9.36 -5.95 -12.17
C VAL A 141 -9.92 -4.57 -11.86
N ASN A 142 -10.69 -4.03 -12.80
CA ASN A 142 -11.38 -2.75 -12.62
C ASN A 142 -12.88 -3.03 -12.50
N LEU A 143 -13.30 -3.38 -11.31
CA LEU A 143 -14.69 -3.44 -10.90
C LEU A 143 -15.01 -2.17 -10.11
N SER A 144 -16.22 -1.63 -10.27
CA SER A 144 -16.74 -0.57 -9.43
C SER A 144 -17.01 -1.09 -8.00
N GLU A 145 -17.18 -0.20 -7.04
CA GLU A 145 -17.61 -0.59 -5.70
C GLU A 145 -18.96 -1.32 -5.72
N ASP A 146 -19.86 -0.90 -6.60
CA ASP A 146 -21.16 -1.55 -6.81
C ASP A 146 -20.98 -2.97 -7.38
N ASP A 147 -20.10 -3.16 -8.36
CA ASP A 147 -19.78 -4.51 -8.88
C ASP A 147 -19.19 -5.40 -7.77
N LEU A 148 -18.28 -4.87 -6.94
CA LEU A 148 -17.66 -5.63 -5.85
C LEU A 148 -18.69 -6.04 -4.78
N SER A 149 -19.67 -5.20 -4.50
CA SER A 149 -20.75 -5.51 -3.52
C SER A 149 -21.64 -6.67 -3.95
N LEU A 150 -21.69 -7.00 -5.23
CA LEU A 150 -22.45 -8.15 -5.76
C LEU A 150 -21.74 -9.50 -5.51
N TYR A 151 -20.44 -9.48 -5.17
CA TYR A 151 -19.63 -10.69 -5.03
C TYR A 151 -19.23 -10.93 -3.57
N GLU A 152 -20.23 -11.08 -2.70
CA GLU A 152 -20.09 -11.18 -1.24
C GLU A 152 -19.21 -12.35 -0.76
N ASN A 153 -19.16 -13.44 -1.56
CA ASN A 153 -18.38 -14.63 -1.22
C ASN A 153 -16.92 -14.57 -1.70
N LEU A 154 -16.53 -13.49 -2.38
CA LEU A 154 -15.19 -13.32 -2.94
C LEU A 154 -14.48 -12.10 -2.37
N ILE A 155 -13.23 -12.30 -1.98
CA ILE A 155 -12.29 -11.23 -1.61
C ILE A 155 -11.25 -11.12 -2.71
N PHE A 156 -11.14 -9.95 -3.34
CA PHE A 156 -10.22 -9.72 -4.45
C PHE A 156 -8.82 -9.38 -3.96
N ILE A 157 -7.86 -10.26 -4.23
CA ILE A 157 -6.44 -9.99 -3.99
C ILE A 157 -5.81 -9.43 -5.26
N GLN A 158 -5.94 -8.13 -5.48
CA GLN A 158 -5.33 -7.43 -6.59
C GLN A 158 -3.81 -7.65 -6.67
N PRO A 159 -3.16 -7.52 -7.85
CA PRO A 159 -1.71 -7.72 -8.01
C PRO A 159 -0.84 -6.91 -7.03
N LYS A 160 -1.24 -5.68 -6.70
CA LYS A 160 -0.55 -4.84 -5.70
C LYS A 160 -0.56 -5.52 -4.32
N ILE A 161 -1.71 -6.04 -3.90
CA ILE A 161 -1.88 -6.71 -2.60
C ILE A 161 -1.06 -8.01 -2.55
N LEU A 162 -1.13 -8.82 -3.61
CA LEU A 162 -0.33 -10.05 -3.70
C LEU A 162 1.18 -9.76 -3.68
N ASN A 163 1.63 -8.69 -4.34
CA ASN A 163 3.03 -8.25 -4.30
C ASN A 163 3.44 -7.81 -2.89
N TYR A 164 2.56 -7.10 -2.19
CA TYR A 164 2.78 -6.72 -0.80
C TYR A 164 2.92 -7.96 0.10
N PHE A 165 2.00 -8.94 0.01
CA PHE A 165 2.11 -10.18 0.76
C PHE A 165 3.35 -10.99 0.41
N ALA A 166 3.75 -11.02 -0.87
CA ALA A 166 4.97 -11.65 -1.30
C ALA A 166 6.21 -11.01 -0.68
N TRP A 167 6.22 -9.68 -0.55
CA TRP A 167 7.31 -8.96 0.10
C TRP A 167 7.35 -9.24 1.61
N ILE A 168 6.22 -9.08 2.29
CA ILE A 168 6.12 -9.27 3.74
C ILE A 168 6.48 -10.71 4.13
N SER A 169 5.96 -11.72 3.43
CA SER A 169 6.25 -13.12 3.71
C SER A 169 7.72 -13.47 3.52
N GLN A 170 8.43 -12.79 2.61
CA GLN A 170 9.89 -12.94 2.48
C GLN A 170 10.67 -12.26 3.61
N CYS A 171 10.11 -11.22 4.22
CA CYS A 171 10.76 -10.48 5.30
C CYS A 171 10.58 -11.15 6.67
N ILE A 172 9.36 -11.57 7.00
CA ILE A 172 8.97 -12.00 8.36
C ILE A 172 8.26 -13.35 8.41
N ARG A 173 8.33 -14.12 7.35
CA ARG A 173 7.90 -15.52 7.28
C ARG A 173 6.50 -15.75 7.89
N TYR A 174 6.36 -16.70 8.83
CA TYR A 174 5.08 -17.05 9.46
C TYR A 174 4.40 -15.88 10.16
N SER A 175 5.16 -14.92 10.69
CA SER A 175 4.58 -13.71 11.28
C SER A 175 3.88 -12.81 10.25
N ALA A 176 4.08 -13.03 8.94
CA ALA A 176 3.33 -12.34 7.89
C ALA A 176 1.85 -12.74 7.86
N ARG A 177 1.46 -13.84 8.50
CA ARG A 177 0.08 -14.28 8.66
C ARG A 177 -0.80 -13.19 9.31
N ASN A 178 -0.27 -12.44 10.26
CA ASN A 178 -0.99 -11.36 10.92
C ASN A 178 -1.40 -10.24 9.95
N GLU A 179 -0.60 -9.98 8.91
CA GLU A 179 -0.97 -9.03 7.85
C GLU A 179 -2.10 -9.58 6.96
N VAL A 180 -2.10 -10.88 6.67
CA VAL A 180 -3.21 -11.54 5.96
C VAL A 180 -4.48 -11.50 6.80
N PHE A 181 -4.40 -11.80 8.09
CA PHE A 181 -5.54 -11.70 9.00
C PHE A 181 -6.10 -10.29 9.09
N ARG A 182 -5.22 -9.28 9.14
CA ARG A 182 -5.63 -7.88 9.12
C ARG A 182 -6.37 -7.52 7.82
N PHE A 183 -5.89 -7.98 6.69
CA PHE A 183 -6.54 -7.78 5.39
C PHE A 183 -7.93 -8.43 5.33
N LEU A 184 -8.07 -9.64 5.88
CA LEU A 184 -9.32 -10.39 5.94
C LEU A 184 -10.21 -9.99 7.13
N ASN A 185 -9.82 -8.98 7.91
CA ASN A 185 -10.51 -8.54 9.13
C ASN A 185 -10.78 -9.66 10.14
N ILE A 186 -9.83 -10.61 10.25
CA ILE A 186 -9.86 -11.72 11.22
C ILE A 186 -9.28 -11.23 12.54
N LYS A 187 -9.99 -11.51 13.64
CA LYS A 187 -9.58 -11.17 15.00
C LYS A 187 -9.14 -12.42 15.76
N ASP A 188 -8.40 -12.26 16.86
CA ASP A 188 -7.94 -13.36 17.72
C ASP A 188 -9.05 -14.32 18.12
N LYS A 189 -10.20 -13.78 18.54
CA LYS A 189 -11.38 -14.57 18.95
C LYS A 189 -11.97 -15.43 17.83
N ASP A 190 -11.60 -15.16 16.59
CA ASP A 190 -12.08 -15.88 15.41
C ASP A 190 -11.20 -17.09 15.08
N ILE A 191 -10.06 -17.24 15.75
CA ILE A 191 -9.04 -18.26 15.46
C ILE A 191 -9.04 -19.35 16.52
N GLY A 192 -9.12 -20.59 16.09
CA GLY A 192 -9.12 -21.75 16.97
C GLY A 192 -10.44 -21.96 17.70
N LEU A 193 -10.37 -22.54 18.88
CA LEU A 193 -11.54 -22.74 19.72
C LEU A 193 -11.93 -21.40 20.37
N PRO A 194 -13.24 -21.12 20.52
CA PRO A 194 -13.69 -19.92 21.18
C PRO A 194 -13.14 -19.85 22.62
N THR A 195 -12.28 -18.88 22.88
CA THR A 195 -11.84 -18.59 24.23
C THR A 195 -12.78 -17.57 24.85
N SER A 196 -13.31 -17.88 26.03
CA SER A 196 -14.33 -17.10 26.71
C SER A 196 -13.87 -15.78 27.33
N SER A 197 -12.59 -15.43 27.20
CA SER A 197 -12.03 -14.19 27.77
C SER A 197 -11.21 -13.40 26.76
N SER A 198 -11.52 -12.10 26.63
CA SER A 198 -10.61 -11.14 26.06
C SER A 198 -9.40 -11.04 27.00
N GLU A 199 -8.33 -11.79 26.71
CA GLU A 199 -7.10 -11.66 27.47
C GLU A 199 -6.56 -10.24 27.35
N SER A 200 -6.24 -9.62 28.47
CA SER A 200 -5.49 -8.38 28.54
C SER A 200 -4.11 -8.62 29.12
N THR A 201 -3.10 -7.96 28.58
CA THR A 201 -1.79 -7.92 29.20
C THR A 201 -1.79 -6.83 30.26
N LYS A 202 -1.54 -7.22 31.52
CA LYS A 202 -1.34 -6.28 32.62
C LYS A 202 0.15 -5.95 32.70
N ILE A 203 0.49 -4.73 32.34
CA ILE A 203 1.86 -4.22 32.42
C ILE A 203 1.99 -3.48 33.73
N THR A 204 2.89 -3.95 34.58
CA THR A 204 3.17 -3.33 35.89
C THR A 204 4.22 -2.25 35.76
N ALA A 205 4.08 -1.20 36.60
CA ALA A 205 5.00 -0.07 36.68
C ALA A 205 5.26 0.65 35.33
N PRO A 206 4.21 1.00 34.54
CA PRO A 206 4.40 1.92 33.44
C PRO A 206 4.77 3.30 34.00
N ILE A 207 5.65 4.01 33.28
CA ILE A 207 5.94 5.41 33.61
C ILE A 207 5.01 6.29 32.78
N ILE A 208 4.05 6.96 33.46
CA ILE A 208 3.13 7.89 32.82
C ILE A 208 3.69 9.29 32.98
N TYR A 209 3.96 9.96 31.88
CA TYR A 209 4.56 11.29 31.91
C TYR A 209 3.49 12.37 31.98
N PRO A 210 3.55 13.28 33.01
CA PRO A 210 2.70 14.44 33.07
C PRO A 210 2.86 15.34 31.86
N ARG A 211 1.80 16.02 31.47
CA ARG A 211 1.73 16.82 30.24
C ARG A 211 2.86 17.83 30.09
N HIS A 212 3.29 18.47 31.18
CA HIS A 212 4.33 19.51 31.15
C HIS A 212 5.74 18.99 30.83
N PHE A 213 6.02 17.68 31.00
CA PHE A 213 7.31 17.09 30.59
C PHE A 213 7.52 17.02 29.10
N ILE A 214 6.45 17.04 28.29
CA ILE A 214 6.53 16.81 26.83
C ILE A 214 6.57 18.11 26.05
N GLY A 215 6.47 19.24 26.74
CA GLY A 215 6.66 20.57 26.18
C GLY A 215 5.38 21.39 26.07
N SER A 216 5.50 22.66 26.44
CA SER A 216 4.40 23.62 26.48
C SER A 216 4.23 24.44 25.18
N ARG A 217 5.20 24.40 24.26
CA ARG A 217 5.21 25.22 23.04
C ARG A 217 4.64 24.50 21.80
N SER A 218 4.29 23.21 21.91
CA SER A 218 3.69 22.49 20.77
C SER A 218 2.27 22.98 20.55
N GLN A 219 1.92 23.13 19.28
CA GLN A 219 0.56 23.49 18.85
C GLN A 219 -0.49 22.59 19.50
N VAL A 220 -1.68 23.12 19.68
CA VAL A 220 -2.81 22.58 20.47
C VAL A 220 -3.06 21.06 20.33
N THR A 221 -2.80 20.47 19.19
CA THR A 221 -3.02 19.04 18.91
C THR A 221 -2.00 18.11 19.57
N LYS A 222 -0.70 18.44 19.51
CA LYS A 222 0.35 17.61 20.14
C LYS A 222 0.28 17.65 21.66
N SER A 223 -0.21 18.74 22.23
CA SER A 223 -0.33 18.90 23.68
C SER A 223 -1.40 18.03 24.33
N LYS A 224 -2.30 17.44 23.53
CA LYS A 224 -3.36 16.52 24.04
C LYS A 224 -2.88 15.07 24.16
N VAL A 225 -1.79 14.69 23.49
CA VAL A 225 -1.28 13.31 23.52
C VAL A 225 -0.56 13.05 24.84
N ARG A 226 -0.83 11.90 25.45
CA ARG A 226 -0.12 11.42 26.65
C ARG A 226 0.94 10.40 26.25
N VAL A 227 2.00 10.33 27.03
CA VAL A 227 3.11 9.43 26.81
C VAL A 227 3.30 8.50 27.99
N VAL A 228 3.44 7.22 27.68
CA VAL A 228 3.67 6.16 28.65
C VAL A 228 4.89 5.36 28.22
N SER A 229 5.81 5.08 29.13
CA SER A 229 6.98 4.22 28.90
C SER A 229 6.83 2.91 29.66
N PHE A 230 7.06 1.78 28.99
CA PHE A 230 6.91 0.45 29.58
C PHE A 230 7.75 -0.60 28.83
N MET A 231 7.89 -1.77 29.45
CA MET A 231 8.53 -2.92 28.81
C MET A 231 7.46 -3.92 28.35
N MET A 232 7.62 -4.45 27.14
CA MET A 232 6.71 -5.45 26.58
C MET A 232 7.48 -6.56 25.88
N SER A 233 7.00 -7.82 25.99
CA SER A 233 7.66 -8.96 25.37
C SER A 233 7.71 -8.85 23.86
N ALA A 234 8.75 -9.39 23.24
CA ALA A 234 8.84 -9.42 21.78
C ALA A 234 7.72 -10.27 21.15
N GLU A 235 7.25 -11.30 21.84
CA GLU A 235 6.12 -12.14 21.41
C GLU A 235 4.81 -11.36 21.36
N ASP A 236 4.48 -10.64 22.44
CA ASP A 236 3.27 -9.82 22.48
C ASP A 236 3.31 -8.69 21.45
N LEU A 237 4.48 -8.04 21.27
CA LEU A 237 4.64 -7.00 20.25
C LEU A 237 4.46 -7.56 18.82
N LEU A 238 4.97 -8.76 18.53
CA LEU A 238 4.77 -9.39 17.23
C LEU A 238 3.29 -9.70 16.94
N LYS A 239 2.55 -10.08 17.98
CA LYS A 239 1.13 -10.42 17.87
C LYS A 239 0.26 -9.17 17.72
N THR A 240 0.51 -8.16 18.54
CA THR A 240 -0.37 -7.00 18.68
C THR A 240 -0.05 -5.85 17.73
N CYS A 241 1.19 -5.75 17.25
CA CYS A 241 1.63 -4.61 16.45
C CYS A 241 1.31 -4.71 14.97
N TYR A 242 0.89 -3.59 14.40
CA TYR A 242 0.76 -3.39 12.96
C TYR A 242 1.44 -2.09 12.51
N VAL A 243 1.63 -1.94 11.20
CA VAL A 243 2.32 -0.78 10.63
C VAL A 243 1.50 -0.19 9.48
N LEU A 244 1.32 1.12 9.49
CA LEU A 244 0.66 1.86 8.40
C LEU A 244 1.64 2.06 7.23
N ARG A 245 1.84 1.03 6.41
CA ARG A 245 2.76 1.08 5.26
C ARG A 245 2.07 1.64 4.03
N LYS A 246 2.71 2.60 3.37
CA LYS A 246 2.20 3.25 2.14
C LYS A 246 1.84 2.26 1.03
N ASP A 247 2.54 1.15 0.97
CA ASP A 247 2.43 0.19 -0.12
C ASP A 247 1.53 -1.02 0.22
N ASN A 248 0.77 -0.96 1.31
CA ASN A 248 -0.20 -2.00 1.67
C ASN A 248 -1.49 -1.92 0.81
N TRP A 249 -2.52 -2.68 1.20
CA TRP A 249 -3.83 -2.72 0.50
C TRP A 249 -4.76 -1.55 0.82
N GLU A 250 -4.51 -0.81 1.88
CA GLU A 250 -5.36 0.30 2.28
C GLU A 250 -5.17 1.49 1.34
N GLU A 251 -6.25 1.96 0.75
CA GLU A 251 -6.27 3.18 -0.07
C GLU A 251 -6.47 4.41 0.81
N SER A 252 -5.63 4.58 1.83
CA SER A 252 -5.81 5.68 2.76
C SER A 252 -4.65 6.68 2.70
N ALA A 253 -5.00 7.96 2.82
CA ALA A 253 -4.05 9.06 2.94
C ALA A 253 -3.17 8.98 4.21
N TRP A 254 -3.52 8.06 5.13
CA TRP A 254 -2.86 7.88 6.43
C TRP A 254 -1.60 7.03 6.39
N LEU A 255 -1.29 6.36 5.29
CA LEU A 255 -0.17 5.45 5.17
C LEU A 255 1.13 6.21 4.93
N TYR A 256 2.06 6.18 5.86
CA TYR A 256 3.27 6.98 5.81
C TYR A 256 4.58 6.18 5.94
N GLN A 257 4.53 4.92 6.38
CA GLN A 257 5.73 4.14 6.57
C GLN A 257 6.18 3.41 5.28
N ARG A 258 7.48 3.20 5.18
CA ARG A 258 8.10 2.42 4.11
C ARG A 258 7.98 0.92 4.35
N LEU A 259 8.18 0.14 3.30
CA LEU A 259 8.35 -1.31 3.40
C LEU A 259 9.57 -1.66 4.28
N MET A 260 9.52 -2.85 4.89
CA MET A 260 10.61 -3.36 5.69
C MET A 260 11.86 -3.66 4.83
N ASP A 261 13.04 -3.39 5.38
CA ASP A 261 14.30 -3.77 4.77
C ASP A 261 14.71 -5.17 5.27
N LYS A 262 14.68 -6.15 4.36
CA LYS A 262 15.02 -7.55 4.64
C LYS A 262 16.45 -7.72 5.18
N LYS A 263 17.41 -6.93 4.68
CA LYS A 263 18.80 -7.00 5.14
C LYS A 263 18.92 -6.49 6.57
N LYS A 264 18.19 -5.41 6.89
CA LYS A 264 18.18 -4.85 8.24
C LYS A 264 17.53 -5.79 9.23
N ILE A 265 16.40 -6.43 8.87
CA ILE A 265 15.75 -7.45 9.71
C ILE A 265 16.71 -8.62 9.97
N LYS A 266 17.36 -9.14 8.91
CA LYS A 266 18.33 -10.22 9.05
C LYS A 266 19.48 -9.84 9.98
N GLY A 267 20.07 -8.65 9.81
CA GLY A 267 21.18 -8.19 10.66
C GLY A 267 20.79 -8.07 12.14
N ILE A 268 19.56 -7.59 12.42
CA ILE A 268 19.06 -7.54 13.81
C ILE A 268 18.81 -8.94 14.34
N ARG A 269 18.26 -9.85 13.53
CA ARG A 269 18.02 -11.25 13.92
C ARG A 269 19.32 -11.99 14.25
N ASP A 270 20.35 -11.82 13.42
CA ASP A 270 21.67 -12.39 13.64
C ASP A 270 22.33 -11.84 14.93
N PHE A 271 22.05 -10.59 15.28
CA PHE A 271 22.50 -9.99 16.55
C PHE A 271 21.78 -10.62 17.74
N ILE A 272 20.44 -10.78 17.69
CA ILE A 272 19.65 -11.41 18.76
C ILE A 272 20.14 -12.83 19.01
N GLU A 273 20.34 -13.64 17.97
CA GLU A 273 20.89 -14.99 18.07
C GLU A 273 22.26 -15.00 18.76
N LYS A 274 23.19 -14.14 18.32
CA LYS A 274 24.56 -14.11 18.83
C LYS A 274 24.69 -13.64 20.27
N LYS A 275 23.86 -12.66 20.66
CA LYS A 275 23.98 -11.98 21.95
C LYS A 275 22.98 -12.46 22.99
N GLY A 276 21.85 -13.02 22.55
CA GLY A 276 20.73 -13.33 23.46
C GLY A 276 20.10 -12.09 24.11
N GLU A 277 20.28 -10.91 23.49
CA GLU A 277 19.90 -9.64 24.06
C GLU A 277 18.93 -8.89 23.15
N ALA A 278 18.03 -8.10 23.75
CA ALA A 278 17.21 -7.15 23.02
C ALA A 278 18.00 -5.87 22.68
N PHE A 279 17.54 -5.15 21.67
CA PHE A 279 18.07 -3.81 21.38
C PHE A 279 17.60 -2.81 22.44
N TYR A 280 18.51 -2.03 22.99
CA TYR A 280 18.20 -0.97 23.99
C TYR A 280 17.48 0.24 23.38
N ASN A 281 17.39 0.34 22.07
CA ASN A 281 16.68 1.42 21.40
C ASN A 281 15.17 1.31 21.61
N ASN A 282 14.55 2.43 21.95
CA ASN A 282 13.12 2.56 22.19
C ASN A 282 12.27 2.28 20.94
N ILE A 283 11.08 1.71 21.14
CA ILE A 283 10.04 1.52 20.14
C ILE A 283 8.94 2.53 20.40
N ILE A 284 8.45 3.23 19.39
CA ILE A 284 7.41 4.23 19.54
C ILE A 284 6.13 3.71 18.87
N VAL A 285 5.05 3.69 19.62
CA VAL A 285 3.75 3.15 19.19
C VAL A 285 2.60 4.10 19.55
N ALA A 286 1.53 4.04 18.78
CA ALA A 286 0.23 4.54 19.18
C ALA A 286 -0.56 3.40 19.83
N LEU A 287 -1.00 3.60 21.06
CA LEU A 287 -1.82 2.63 21.79
C LEU A 287 -3.27 2.66 21.29
N PRO A 288 -4.01 1.55 21.42
CA PRO A 288 -5.41 1.47 21.01
C PRO A 288 -6.32 2.31 21.93
N ASP A 289 -7.53 2.62 21.46
CA ASP A 289 -8.47 3.50 22.17
C ASP A 289 -9.07 2.86 23.43
N ASN A 290 -9.06 1.53 23.52
CA ASN A 290 -9.57 0.74 24.62
C ASN A 290 -8.50 0.42 25.68
N VAL A 291 -7.34 1.10 25.65
CA VAL A 291 -6.34 1.02 26.70
C VAL A 291 -6.89 1.68 27.97
N SER A 292 -6.61 1.10 29.14
CA SER A 292 -6.98 1.65 30.45
C SER A 292 -5.84 1.56 31.44
N PHE A 293 -5.95 2.35 32.51
CA PHE A 293 -4.96 2.41 33.58
C PHE A 293 -5.66 2.15 34.92
N GLU A 294 -5.00 1.40 35.78
CA GLU A 294 -5.45 1.09 37.13
C GLU A 294 -4.37 1.50 38.13
N ASP A 295 -4.78 1.97 39.33
CA ASP A 295 -3.90 2.18 40.48
C ASP A 295 -3.57 0.85 41.19
N GLY A 296 -2.80 0.92 42.26
CA GLY A 296 -2.44 -0.22 43.09
C GLY A 296 -3.63 -0.94 43.73
N SER A 297 -4.78 -0.28 43.85
CA SER A 297 -6.04 -0.79 44.37
C SER A 297 -7.02 -1.23 43.28
N SER A 298 -6.60 -1.25 42.04
CA SER A 298 -7.40 -1.61 40.84
C SER A 298 -8.54 -0.62 40.55
N HIS A 299 -8.44 0.62 40.98
CA HIS A 299 -9.32 1.68 40.55
C HIS A 299 -8.86 2.25 39.21
N SER A 300 -9.80 2.66 38.37
CA SER A 300 -9.50 3.30 37.09
C SER A 300 -8.80 4.64 37.32
N VAL A 301 -7.69 4.83 36.60
CA VAL A 301 -6.92 6.08 36.61
C VAL A 301 -7.18 6.85 35.32
N ASP A 302 -7.64 8.08 35.44
CA ASP A 302 -7.76 8.99 34.31
C ASP A 302 -6.40 9.61 33.98
N ILE A 303 -5.80 9.13 32.91
CA ILE A 303 -4.48 9.60 32.47
C ILE A 303 -4.47 11.11 32.13
N ASP A 304 -5.60 11.71 31.80
CA ASP A 304 -5.70 13.14 31.49
C ASP A 304 -5.53 14.04 32.68
N HIS A 305 -5.77 13.53 33.88
CA HIS A 305 -5.64 14.26 35.15
C HIS A 305 -4.31 14.02 35.89
N ILE A 306 -3.41 13.20 35.33
CA ILE A 306 -2.10 12.94 35.94
C ILE A 306 -1.23 14.20 35.85
N THR A 307 -0.85 14.74 37.00
CA THR A 307 0.01 15.93 37.17
C THR A 307 1.42 15.60 37.66
N SER A 308 1.62 14.40 38.18
CA SER A 308 2.90 13.87 38.66
C SER A 308 3.10 12.44 38.18
N LEU A 309 4.31 11.89 38.35
CA LEU A 309 4.55 10.47 38.12
C LEU A 309 3.77 9.64 39.12
N GLU A 310 2.90 8.77 38.65
CA GLU A 310 2.08 7.91 39.50
C GLU A 310 2.82 6.59 39.77
N PRO A 311 3.22 6.32 41.04
CA PRO A 311 3.76 5.02 41.39
C PRO A 311 2.65 3.96 41.42
N ASN A 312 3.01 2.72 41.12
CA ASN A 312 2.15 1.54 41.21
C ASN A 312 0.95 1.50 40.24
N CYS A 313 0.91 2.32 39.22
CA CYS A 313 -0.07 2.16 38.13
C CYS A 313 0.15 0.86 37.35
N LYS A 314 -0.94 0.31 36.80
CA LYS A 314 -0.93 -0.78 35.86
C LYS A 314 -1.51 -0.30 34.54
N LEU A 315 -0.87 -0.63 33.44
CA LEU A 315 -1.39 -0.44 32.10
C LEU A 315 -2.12 -1.71 31.68
N ILE A 316 -3.39 -1.60 31.41
CA ILE A 316 -4.23 -2.70 30.91
C ILE A 316 -4.29 -2.57 29.39
N LEU A 317 -3.64 -3.48 28.69
CA LEU A 317 -3.53 -3.48 27.23
C LEU A 317 -4.25 -4.70 26.67
N PRO A 318 -5.27 -4.53 25.82
CA PRO A 318 -5.92 -5.66 25.17
C PRO A 318 -4.94 -6.49 24.34
N LYS A 319 -4.95 -7.81 24.49
CA LYS A 319 -4.15 -8.74 23.68
C LYS A 319 -4.80 -8.99 22.31
N GLU A 320 -5.21 -7.95 21.64
CA GLU A 320 -5.83 -8.06 20.32
C GLU A 320 -4.77 -7.96 19.22
N MET A 321 -4.83 -8.87 18.24
CA MET A 321 -3.99 -8.79 17.05
C MET A 321 -4.16 -7.44 16.34
N ASN A 322 -3.05 -6.90 15.86
CA ASN A 322 -3.06 -5.67 15.05
C ASN A 322 -3.77 -4.48 15.73
N SER A 323 -3.66 -4.33 17.05
CA SER A 323 -4.26 -3.25 17.82
C SER A 323 -3.31 -2.08 18.07
N ILE A 324 -1.99 -2.31 18.10
CA ILE A 324 -0.96 -1.32 18.39
C ILE A 324 -0.30 -0.83 17.11
N CYS A 325 -0.43 0.46 16.80
CA CYS A 325 0.18 1.04 15.61
C CYS A 325 1.65 1.44 15.86
N VAL A 326 2.59 0.80 15.16
CA VAL A 326 4.01 1.14 15.27
C VAL A 326 4.31 2.42 14.50
N ILE A 327 4.90 3.42 15.17
CA ILE A 327 5.38 4.67 14.57
C ILE A 327 6.86 4.55 14.20
N ASP A 328 7.69 4.06 15.15
CA ASP A 328 9.09 3.70 14.88
C ASP A 328 9.46 2.39 15.55
N GLY A 329 10.44 1.69 14.99
CA GLY A 329 10.97 0.44 15.53
C GLY A 329 10.47 -0.82 14.86
N GLN A 330 9.73 -0.75 13.72
CA GLN A 330 9.22 -1.93 13.03
C GLN A 330 10.26 -3.02 12.80
N HIS A 331 11.49 -2.69 12.40
CA HIS A 331 12.55 -3.68 12.18
C HIS A 331 12.98 -4.38 13.46
N ARG A 332 12.93 -3.69 14.62
CA ARG A 332 13.29 -4.25 15.93
C ARG A 332 12.25 -5.25 16.40
N ILE A 333 10.96 -4.93 16.24
CA ILE A 333 9.88 -5.87 16.56
C ILE A 333 9.93 -7.08 15.62
N PHE A 334 9.91 -6.84 14.32
CA PHE A 334 9.75 -7.89 13.32
C PHE A 334 11.02 -8.73 13.09
N ALA A 335 12.18 -8.37 13.64
CA ALA A 335 13.34 -9.24 13.67
C ALA A 335 13.15 -10.50 14.55
N HIS A 336 12.18 -10.47 15.45
CA HIS A 336 11.79 -11.62 16.28
C HIS A 336 10.80 -12.57 15.61
N TYR A 337 10.54 -12.42 14.31
CA TYR A 337 9.55 -13.18 13.55
C TYR A 337 9.67 -14.70 13.68
N GLU A 338 8.55 -15.40 13.51
CA GLU A 338 8.49 -16.87 13.41
C GLU A 338 8.93 -17.31 12.02
N SER A 339 9.98 -18.10 11.91
CA SER A 339 10.49 -18.54 10.60
C SER A 339 9.75 -19.75 10.03
N GLY A 340 9.11 -20.54 10.87
CA GLY A 340 8.46 -21.80 10.49
C GLY A 340 9.46 -22.91 10.11
N THR A 341 10.72 -22.79 10.51
CA THR A 341 11.77 -23.78 10.24
C THR A 341 12.29 -24.37 11.55
N ASN A 342 12.81 -25.59 11.51
CA ASN A 342 13.52 -26.22 12.66
C ASN A 342 15.01 -25.87 12.69
N SER A 343 15.41 -24.70 12.15
CA SER A 343 16.79 -24.25 12.21
C SER A 343 17.20 -23.95 13.65
N LYS A 344 18.52 -24.14 13.97
CA LYS A 344 19.08 -23.80 15.27
C LYS A 344 18.76 -22.33 15.65
N GLN A 345 18.89 -21.41 14.70
CA GLN A 345 18.54 -19.99 14.88
C GLN A 345 17.09 -19.80 15.33
N GLU A 346 16.13 -20.51 14.71
CA GLU A 346 14.71 -20.37 15.10
C GLU A 346 14.44 -20.94 16.48
N GLN A 347 15.06 -22.05 16.84
CA GLN A 347 14.92 -22.65 18.18
C GLN A 347 15.38 -21.66 19.25
N GLU A 348 16.57 -21.06 19.08
CA GLU A 348 17.10 -20.05 20.01
C GLU A 348 16.23 -18.79 20.06
N ILE A 349 15.83 -18.25 18.91
CA ILE A 349 15.00 -17.04 18.85
C ILE A 349 13.58 -17.31 19.37
N SER A 350 13.03 -18.49 19.20
CA SER A 350 11.72 -18.87 19.74
C SER A 350 11.68 -18.73 21.26
N GLU A 351 12.71 -19.17 21.95
CA GLU A 351 12.82 -19.00 23.41
C GLU A 351 13.07 -17.54 23.80
N LEU A 352 14.00 -16.88 23.10
CA LEU A 352 14.32 -15.48 23.33
C LEU A 352 13.10 -14.56 23.11
N ARG A 353 12.25 -14.87 22.15
CA ARG A 353 11.02 -14.11 21.83
C ARG A 353 10.10 -13.99 23.03
N LYS A 354 9.97 -15.04 23.84
CA LYS A 354 9.16 -15.07 25.06
C LYS A 354 9.81 -14.31 26.23
N GLN A 355 11.14 -14.33 26.30
CA GLN A 355 11.91 -13.80 27.42
C GLN A 355 12.30 -12.33 27.23
N LEU A 356 12.67 -11.94 26.01
CA LEU A 356 13.14 -10.59 25.71
C LEU A 356 12.01 -9.57 25.78
N HIS A 357 12.23 -8.51 26.55
CA HIS A 357 11.34 -7.36 26.62
C HIS A 357 11.98 -6.16 25.93
N LEU A 358 11.20 -5.43 25.17
CA LEU A 358 11.61 -4.23 24.45
C LEU A 358 11.03 -3.00 25.13
N LEU A 359 11.82 -1.94 25.19
CA LEU A 359 11.37 -0.66 25.73
C LEU A 359 10.42 0.01 24.74
N VAL A 360 9.23 0.36 25.21
CA VAL A 360 8.16 0.94 24.40
C VAL A 360 7.77 2.31 24.95
N THR A 361 7.68 3.29 24.07
CA THR A 361 6.99 4.55 24.33
C THR A 361 5.63 4.51 23.65
N GLY A 362 4.59 4.39 24.44
CA GLY A 362 3.19 4.39 24.01
C GLY A 362 2.63 5.81 23.99
N LEU A 363 2.02 6.19 22.86
CA LEU A 363 1.26 7.42 22.74
C LEU A 363 -0.22 7.08 22.96
N VAL A 364 -0.85 7.75 23.91
CA VAL A 364 -2.28 7.66 24.19
C VAL A 364 -2.95 8.90 23.62
N PHE A 365 -3.81 8.70 22.63
CA PHE A 365 -4.54 9.77 21.97
C PHE A 365 -5.89 9.99 22.66
N PRO A 366 -6.38 11.24 22.74
CA PRO A 366 -7.74 11.51 23.19
C PRO A 366 -8.78 10.77 22.35
N LYS A 367 -9.86 10.32 23.00
CA LYS A 367 -10.93 9.56 22.33
C LYS A 367 -11.68 10.38 21.28
N ASP A 368 -11.76 11.70 21.47
CA ASP A 368 -12.40 12.66 20.56
C ASP A 368 -11.55 13.05 19.36
N MET A 369 -10.27 12.63 19.34
CA MET A 369 -9.36 12.95 18.24
C MET A 369 -9.67 12.10 17.00
N THR A 370 -9.85 12.75 15.87
CA THR A 370 -10.14 12.08 14.58
C THR A 370 -8.99 11.23 14.09
N LYS A 371 -9.28 10.24 13.25
CA LYS A 371 -8.25 9.40 12.61
C LYS A 371 -7.24 10.24 11.81
N LEU A 372 -7.69 11.33 11.17
CA LEU A 372 -6.84 12.24 10.42
C LEU A 372 -5.84 12.97 11.31
N GLU A 373 -6.30 13.55 12.42
CA GLU A 373 -5.44 14.24 13.37
C GLU A 373 -4.39 13.31 13.97
N ARG A 374 -4.78 12.09 14.34
CA ARG A 374 -3.85 11.05 14.81
C ARG A 374 -2.79 10.73 13.77
N ALA A 375 -3.18 10.50 12.51
CA ALA A 375 -2.26 10.21 11.43
C ALA A 375 -1.28 11.37 11.15
N LYS A 376 -1.74 12.62 11.25
CA LYS A 376 -0.87 13.80 11.16
C LYS A 376 0.21 13.77 12.25
N ILE A 377 -0.17 13.60 13.50
CA ILE A 377 0.78 13.57 14.64
C ILE A 377 1.75 12.39 14.48
N GLN A 378 1.25 11.20 14.16
CA GLN A 378 2.09 10.02 13.97
C GLN A 378 3.10 10.21 12.83
N SER A 379 2.66 10.79 11.70
CA SER A 379 3.53 11.05 10.55
C SER A 379 4.58 12.12 10.84
N GLU A 380 4.26 13.13 11.65
CA GLU A 380 5.21 14.13 12.11
C GLU A 380 6.29 13.53 13.00
N ILE A 381 5.89 12.72 13.99
CA ILE A 381 6.84 12.02 14.87
C ILE A 381 7.74 11.09 14.04
N PHE A 382 7.18 10.37 13.08
CA PHE A 382 7.96 9.52 12.18
C PHE A 382 9.01 10.32 11.40
N LEU A 383 8.65 11.50 10.89
CA LEU A 383 9.58 12.38 10.18
C LEU A 383 10.68 12.91 11.09
N ASP A 384 10.29 13.43 12.26
CA ASP A 384 11.23 14.03 13.22
C ASP A 384 12.31 13.01 13.64
N ILE A 385 11.91 11.76 13.86
CA ILE A 385 12.84 10.67 14.22
C ILE A 385 13.75 10.31 13.04
N ASN A 386 13.23 10.27 11.83
CA ASN A 386 13.99 9.83 10.65
C ASN A 386 14.76 10.94 9.94
N SER A 387 14.50 12.22 10.24
CA SER A 387 15.16 13.36 9.61
C SER A 387 16.68 13.38 9.83
N ASN A 388 17.14 12.90 10.97
CA ASN A 388 18.55 12.83 11.36
C ASN A 388 19.22 11.47 11.04
N ALA A 389 18.47 10.50 10.48
CA ALA A 389 18.96 9.19 10.10
C ALA A 389 19.34 9.14 8.61
N LYS A 390 18.97 8.11 7.85
CA LYS A 390 19.06 8.12 6.39
C LYS A 390 17.93 8.97 5.82
N PRO A 391 18.16 9.77 4.75
CA PRO A 391 17.10 10.57 4.12
C PRO A 391 15.89 9.70 3.78
N VAL A 392 14.72 10.17 4.17
CA VAL A 392 13.45 9.51 3.80
C VAL A 392 13.29 9.59 2.28
N GLN A 393 12.84 8.52 1.64
CA GLN A 393 12.66 8.52 0.19
C GLN A 393 11.73 9.66 -0.26
N PRO A 394 12.03 10.35 -1.39
CA PRO A 394 11.25 11.50 -1.83
C PRO A 394 9.75 11.26 -1.95
N ASN A 395 9.33 10.08 -2.41
CA ASN A 395 7.91 9.73 -2.51
C ASN A 395 7.22 9.58 -1.16
N VAL A 396 7.94 9.16 -0.10
CA VAL A 396 7.40 9.09 1.27
C VAL A 396 7.27 10.49 1.85
N LEU A 397 8.26 11.36 1.63
CA LEU A 397 8.20 12.78 2.04
C LEU A 397 7.01 13.49 1.42
N LEU A 398 6.82 13.32 0.10
CA LEU A 398 5.69 13.88 -0.63
C LEU A 398 4.35 13.38 -0.05
N HIS A 399 4.27 12.11 0.30
CA HIS A 399 3.05 11.55 0.85
C HIS A 399 2.72 12.09 2.25
N ILE A 400 3.74 12.26 3.11
CA ILE A 400 3.56 12.87 4.42
C ILE A 400 3.15 14.34 4.29
N GLN A 401 3.75 15.08 3.35
CA GLN A 401 3.34 16.45 3.07
C GLN A 401 1.87 16.53 2.64
N LYS A 402 1.41 15.57 1.84
CA LYS A 402 0.00 15.45 1.41
C LYS A 402 -0.95 15.32 2.61
N ILE A 403 -0.56 14.57 3.66
CA ILE A 403 -1.35 14.42 4.89
C ILE A 403 -1.34 15.72 5.71
N LYS A 404 -0.17 16.37 5.83
CA LYS A 404 -0.01 17.56 6.68
C LYS A 404 -0.61 18.82 6.08
N GLU A 405 -0.39 19.01 4.78
CA GLU A 405 -0.74 20.22 4.04
C GLU A 405 -1.41 19.85 2.71
N PRO A 406 -2.67 19.40 2.72
CA PRO A 406 -3.36 18.94 1.50
C PRO A 406 -3.44 20.00 0.40
N LEU A 407 -3.51 21.29 0.76
CA LEU A 407 -3.57 22.41 -0.19
C LEU A 407 -2.19 22.93 -0.61
N SER A 408 -1.09 22.32 -0.13
CA SER A 408 0.22 22.68 -0.66
C SER A 408 0.31 22.31 -2.16
N ASP A 409 1.10 23.05 -2.92
CA ASP A 409 1.32 22.84 -4.35
C ASP A 409 1.76 21.40 -4.68
N MET A 410 2.63 20.86 -3.84
CA MET A 410 3.12 19.48 -3.96
C MET A 410 2.04 18.44 -3.66
N SER A 411 1.19 18.68 -2.67
CA SER A 411 0.10 17.79 -2.29
C SER A 411 -0.99 17.77 -3.36
N LEU A 412 -1.41 18.94 -3.83
CA LEU A 412 -2.36 19.07 -4.93
C LEU A 412 -1.89 18.35 -6.19
N ALA A 413 -0.60 18.50 -6.54
CA ALA A 413 -0.02 17.79 -7.69
C ALA A 413 -0.10 16.27 -7.53
N GLN A 414 0.09 15.73 -6.33
CA GLN A 414 -0.07 14.30 -6.08
C GLN A 414 -1.53 13.84 -6.22
N PHE A 415 -2.48 14.58 -5.67
CA PHE A 415 -3.91 14.26 -5.81
C PHE A 415 -4.33 14.26 -7.29
N VAL A 416 -3.84 15.22 -8.07
CA VAL A 416 -4.13 15.31 -9.51
C VAL A 416 -3.51 14.14 -10.28
N ILE A 417 -2.26 13.72 -9.97
CA ILE A 417 -1.65 12.53 -10.59
C ILE A 417 -2.44 11.26 -10.25
N GLU A 418 -2.87 11.10 -9.00
CA GLU A 418 -3.67 9.95 -8.60
C GLU A 418 -5.00 9.90 -9.37
N GLU A 419 -5.64 11.06 -9.57
CA GLU A 419 -6.86 11.15 -10.35
C GLU A 419 -6.62 10.87 -11.84
N LEU A 420 -5.55 11.42 -12.43
CA LEU A 420 -5.15 11.11 -13.80
C LEU A 420 -4.85 9.62 -14.01
N ASN A 421 -4.25 8.97 -13.02
CA ASN A 421 -3.90 7.55 -13.12
C ASN A 421 -5.12 6.62 -13.16
N LYS A 422 -6.30 7.12 -12.74
CA LYS A 422 -7.59 6.40 -12.87
C LYS A 422 -8.19 6.56 -14.28
N GLN A 423 -7.81 7.61 -15.00
CA GLN A 423 -8.40 7.95 -16.29
C GLN A 423 -7.80 7.11 -17.42
N LYS A 424 -8.64 6.76 -18.41
CA LYS A 424 -8.29 5.84 -19.52
C LYS A 424 -6.97 6.17 -20.22
N ILE A 425 -6.62 7.46 -20.37
CA ILE A 425 -5.42 7.90 -21.08
C ILE A 425 -4.13 7.55 -20.34
N PHE A 426 -4.14 7.64 -19.00
CA PHE A 426 -2.98 7.40 -18.14
C PHE A 426 -3.16 6.19 -17.23
N LYS A 427 -4.18 5.37 -17.50
CA LYS A 427 -4.54 4.27 -16.61
C LYS A 427 -3.33 3.41 -16.25
N ASP A 428 -3.02 3.39 -14.97
CA ASP A 428 -1.94 2.60 -14.36
C ASP A 428 -0.53 2.91 -14.93
N MET A 429 -0.33 4.08 -15.54
CA MET A 429 0.98 4.48 -16.11
C MET A 429 1.93 5.11 -15.09
N PHE A 430 1.41 5.71 -14.02
CA PHE A 430 2.21 6.38 -13.01
C PHE A 430 2.63 5.45 -11.88
N GLU A 431 3.88 5.58 -11.41
CA GLU A 431 4.39 4.91 -10.21
C GLU A 431 3.82 5.60 -8.96
N LEU A 432 2.78 5.01 -8.37
CA LEU A 432 2.19 5.47 -7.11
C LEU A 432 2.74 4.71 -5.90
N SER A 433 3.36 3.57 -6.12
CA SER A 433 3.92 2.67 -5.10
C SER A 433 5.34 2.23 -5.46
N SER A 434 6.19 2.00 -4.46
CA SER A 434 7.54 1.47 -4.65
C SER A 434 7.56 0.00 -5.12
N LEU A 435 6.42 -0.68 -5.11
CA LEU A 435 6.25 -2.06 -5.62
C LEU A 435 5.92 -2.10 -7.12
N GLU A 436 5.69 -0.96 -7.74
CA GLU A 436 5.40 -0.84 -9.16
C GLU A 436 6.71 -0.64 -9.93
N SER A 437 6.93 -1.50 -10.92
CA SER A 437 8.09 -1.40 -11.82
C SER A 437 7.63 -1.08 -13.24
N GLY A 438 8.48 -0.40 -14.02
CA GLY A 438 8.21 -0.09 -15.42
C GLY A 438 7.23 1.05 -15.64
N ARG A 439 6.90 1.82 -14.60
CA ARG A 439 5.98 2.96 -14.65
C ARG A 439 6.70 4.30 -14.60
N ILE A 440 5.97 5.36 -14.95
CA ILE A 440 6.47 6.73 -14.96
C ILE A 440 6.66 7.22 -13.52
N LYS A 441 7.87 7.64 -13.16
CA LYS A 441 8.19 8.16 -11.81
C LYS A 441 7.53 9.51 -11.57
N THR A 442 6.64 9.58 -10.59
CA THR A 442 5.81 10.75 -10.29
C THR A 442 6.55 11.87 -9.56
N ALA A 443 7.52 11.55 -8.71
CA ALA A 443 8.18 12.54 -7.86
C ALA A 443 8.80 13.72 -8.63
N SER A 444 9.37 13.47 -9.81
CA SER A 444 9.93 14.51 -10.67
C SER A 444 8.83 15.38 -11.31
N ILE A 445 7.74 14.77 -11.77
CA ILE A 445 6.61 15.47 -12.39
C ILE A 445 5.94 16.39 -11.36
N VAL A 446 5.69 15.89 -10.16
CA VAL A 446 5.15 16.67 -9.04
C VAL A 446 6.07 17.85 -8.73
N LYS A 447 7.36 17.60 -8.53
CA LYS A 447 8.31 18.61 -8.04
C LYS A 447 8.63 19.70 -9.06
N PHE A 448 8.78 19.36 -10.33
CA PHE A 448 9.37 20.27 -11.32
C PHE A 448 8.38 20.85 -12.33
N ALA A 449 7.17 20.30 -12.45
CA ALA A 449 6.19 20.77 -13.41
C ALA A 449 4.79 20.97 -12.79
N LEU A 450 4.15 19.89 -12.34
CA LEU A 450 2.72 19.90 -12.05
C LEU A 450 2.32 20.83 -10.89
N ARG A 451 3.15 20.93 -9.85
CA ARG A 451 2.87 21.81 -8.70
C ARG A 451 2.60 23.26 -9.08
N TYR A 452 3.28 23.78 -10.09
CA TYR A 452 3.09 25.16 -10.54
C TYR A 452 1.79 25.36 -11.31
N LEU A 453 1.33 24.33 -11.99
CA LEU A 453 0.08 24.35 -12.73
C LEU A 453 -1.15 24.28 -11.81
N VAL A 454 -1.08 23.49 -10.72
CA VAL A 454 -2.24 23.19 -9.86
C VAL A 454 -2.26 23.96 -8.55
N THR A 455 -1.28 24.82 -8.28
CA THR A 455 -1.21 25.60 -7.04
C THR A 455 -2.43 26.52 -6.89
N VAL A 456 -2.95 26.61 -5.66
CA VAL A 456 -4.02 27.57 -5.30
C VAL A 456 -3.46 28.96 -4.93
N LYS A 457 -2.12 29.06 -4.81
CA LYS A 457 -1.42 30.31 -4.50
C LYS A 457 -0.30 30.54 -5.54
N PRO A 458 -0.64 30.90 -6.80
CA PRO A 458 0.39 31.19 -7.79
C PRO A 458 1.15 32.46 -7.42
N SER A 459 2.40 32.58 -7.89
CA SER A 459 3.14 33.85 -7.85
C SER A 459 2.48 34.89 -8.76
N GLU A 460 2.74 36.17 -8.51
CA GLU A 460 2.09 37.27 -9.25
C GLU A 460 2.34 37.19 -10.76
N ASP A 461 3.49 36.67 -11.16
CA ASP A 461 3.90 36.59 -12.58
C ASP A 461 3.33 35.38 -13.34
N ARG A 462 2.61 34.47 -12.65
CA ARG A 462 2.19 33.18 -13.24
C ARG A 462 0.74 32.88 -12.98
N LYS A 463 0.06 32.38 -14.00
CA LYS A 463 -1.29 31.83 -13.85
C LYS A 463 -1.20 30.33 -13.56
N SER A 464 -2.09 29.86 -12.71
CA SER A 464 -2.33 28.44 -12.47
C SER A 464 -3.80 28.11 -12.73
N LEU A 465 -4.17 26.84 -12.71
CA LEU A 465 -5.53 26.40 -13.03
C LEU A 465 -6.60 26.98 -12.08
N ILE A 466 -6.22 27.40 -10.87
CA ILE A 466 -7.16 28.06 -9.95
C ILE A 466 -7.76 29.35 -10.53
N ALA A 467 -7.05 30.05 -11.42
CA ALA A 467 -7.54 31.27 -12.05
C ALA A 467 -8.75 31.01 -12.97
N PHE A 468 -8.89 29.80 -13.47
CA PHE A 468 -9.92 29.37 -14.44
C PHE A 468 -10.95 28.42 -13.84
N TRP A 469 -10.82 28.12 -12.54
CA TRP A 469 -11.77 27.28 -11.84
C TRP A 469 -12.99 28.09 -11.39
N ASP A 470 -14.18 27.57 -11.65
CA ASP A 470 -15.47 28.20 -11.40
C ASP A 470 -16.08 27.85 -10.03
N GLY A 471 -15.40 27.02 -9.22
CA GLY A 471 -15.88 26.62 -7.91
C GLY A 471 -15.60 27.62 -6.79
N ASP A 472 -16.12 27.33 -5.60
CA ASP A 472 -15.96 28.16 -4.41
C ASP A 472 -14.55 28.09 -3.82
N ARG A 473 -13.76 29.14 -4.06
CA ARG A 473 -12.37 29.25 -3.56
C ARG A 473 -12.31 29.39 -2.04
N THR A 474 -13.35 29.95 -1.41
CA THR A 474 -13.41 30.10 0.04
C THR A 474 -13.63 28.74 0.68
N ALA A 475 -14.58 27.95 0.17
CA ALA A 475 -14.80 26.57 0.61
C ALA A 475 -13.53 25.71 0.41
N LEU A 476 -12.86 25.83 -0.74
CA LEU A 476 -11.59 25.14 -1.00
C LEU A 476 -10.51 25.51 0.03
N THR A 477 -10.34 26.79 0.34
CA THR A 477 -9.34 27.25 1.31
C THR A 477 -9.66 26.77 2.72
N ASN A 478 -10.93 26.62 3.05
CA ASN A 478 -11.42 26.08 4.31
C ASN A 478 -11.42 24.54 4.35
N MET A 479 -10.86 23.89 3.35
CA MET A 479 -10.75 22.41 3.27
C MET A 479 -12.10 21.69 3.21
N ASP A 480 -13.13 22.30 2.58
CA ASP A 480 -14.35 21.57 2.26
C ASP A 480 -14.07 20.43 1.28
N ASP A 481 -14.47 19.23 1.65
CA ASP A 481 -14.17 18.00 0.89
C ASP A 481 -14.75 18.03 -0.52
N THR A 482 -15.93 18.63 -0.71
CA THR A 482 -16.60 18.73 -2.01
C THR A 482 -15.88 19.70 -2.91
N ALA A 483 -15.54 20.88 -2.40
CA ALA A 483 -14.78 21.89 -3.13
C ALA A 483 -13.38 21.37 -3.49
N PHE A 484 -12.73 20.65 -2.57
CA PHE A 484 -11.43 20.05 -2.80
C PHE A 484 -11.45 19.01 -3.93
N LYS A 485 -12.37 18.05 -3.86
CA LYS A 485 -12.55 17.03 -4.91
C LYS A 485 -12.92 17.67 -6.25
N HIS A 486 -13.79 18.68 -6.24
CA HIS A 486 -14.16 19.41 -7.45
C HIS A 486 -12.96 20.09 -8.11
N TYR A 487 -12.07 20.74 -7.31
CA TYR A 487 -10.86 21.36 -7.83
C TYR A 487 -9.86 20.32 -8.40
N VAL A 488 -9.61 19.23 -7.69
CA VAL A 488 -8.72 18.15 -8.17
C VAL A 488 -9.24 17.56 -9.49
N ASN A 489 -10.55 17.28 -9.57
CA ASN A 489 -11.20 16.77 -10.79
C ASN A 489 -11.15 17.78 -11.94
N PHE A 490 -11.31 19.06 -11.67
CA PHE A 490 -11.14 20.12 -12.66
C PHE A 490 -9.72 20.11 -13.23
N CYS A 491 -8.70 20.10 -12.39
CA CYS A 491 -7.31 20.04 -12.82
C CYS A 491 -7.01 18.78 -13.66
N ALA A 492 -7.50 17.63 -13.21
CA ALA A 492 -7.33 16.37 -13.94
C ALA A 492 -8.05 16.38 -15.30
N ARG A 493 -9.25 16.98 -15.39
CA ARG A 493 -9.98 17.16 -16.64
C ARG A 493 -9.21 18.04 -17.62
N CYS A 494 -8.69 19.18 -17.18
CA CYS A 494 -7.91 20.08 -18.01
C CYS A 494 -6.68 19.37 -18.61
N LEU A 495 -5.95 18.62 -17.80
CA LEU A 495 -4.81 17.83 -18.28
C LEU A 495 -5.24 16.69 -19.21
N ARG A 496 -6.36 16.05 -18.94
CA ARG A 496 -6.88 15.00 -19.81
C ARG A 496 -7.18 15.55 -21.21
N GLU A 497 -7.89 16.67 -21.34
CA GLU A 497 -8.18 17.29 -22.64
C GLU A 497 -6.89 17.55 -23.42
N TYR A 498 -5.90 18.14 -22.76
CA TYR A 498 -4.60 18.45 -23.33
C TYR A 498 -3.84 17.20 -23.80
N PHE A 499 -3.71 16.20 -22.93
CA PHE A 499 -2.96 14.98 -23.27
C PHE A 499 -3.70 14.04 -24.22
N CYS A 500 -5.02 14.09 -24.28
CA CYS A 500 -5.79 13.37 -25.31
C CYS A 500 -5.49 13.91 -26.71
N ALA A 501 -5.38 15.23 -26.86
CA ALA A 501 -4.99 15.86 -28.11
C ALA A 501 -3.55 15.48 -28.53
N ILE A 502 -2.62 15.51 -27.58
CA ILE A 502 -1.24 15.07 -27.81
C ILE A 502 -1.23 13.59 -28.27
N LYS A 503 -1.91 12.71 -27.54
CA LYS A 503 -1.98 11.28 -27.90
C LYS A 503 -2.57 11.04 -29.29
N LYS A 504 -3.58 11.82 -29.68
CA LYS A 504 -4.19 11.69 -31.01
C LYS A 504 -3.18 12.01 -32.11
N ASN A 505 -2.45 13.13 -31.97
CA ASN A 505 -1.52 13.62 -33.00
C ASN A 505 -0.20 12.83 -33.04
N PHE A 506 0.21 12.27 -31.91
CA PHE A 506 1.47 11.50 -31.78
C PHE A 506 1.22 10.03 -31.42
N LYS A 507 0.12 9.42 -31.91
CA LYS A 507 -0.33 8.10 -31.47
C LYS A 507 0.75 7.01 -31.59
N GLN A 508 1.47 6.95 -32.70
CA GLN A 508 2.51 5.93 -32.92
C GLN A 508 3.64 6.06 -31.88
N GLN A 509 4.10 7.29 -31.61
CA GLN A 509 5.17 7.57 -30.66
C GLN A 509 4.70 7.43 -29.20
N TRP A 510 3.41 7.67 -28.94
CA TRP A 510 2.80 7.43 -27.63
C TRP A 510 2.74 5.95 -27.26
N ASP A 511 2.41 5.10 -28.22
CA ASP A 511 2.23 3.66 -28.01
C ASP A 511 3.56 2.88 -28.14
N ASP A 512 4.66 3.51 -28.62
CA ASP A 512 5.99 2.90 -28.74
C ASP A 512 6.76 2.97 -27.42
N PRO A 513 7.09 1.83 -26.77
CA PRO A 513 7.85 1.81 -25.51
C PRO A 513 9.31 2.30 -25.65
N ASN A 514 9.86 2.37 -26.88
CA ASN A 514 11.21 2.89 -27.12
C ASN A 514 11.23 4.40 -27.35
N SER A 515 10.07 5.01 -27.59
CA SER A 515 9.93 6.45 -27.75
C SER A 515 10.20 7.20 -26.43
N LYS A 516 10.70 8.42 -26.54
CA LYS A 516 10.86 9.36 -25.43
C LYS A 516 9.57 10.13 -25.09
N MET A 517 8.49 9.90 -25.83
CA MET A 517 7.21 10.60 -25.67
C MET A 517 6.66 10.57 -24.24
N LEU A 518 6.67 9.41 -23.60
CA LEU A 518 6.23 9.22 -22.21
C LEU A 518 7.37 9.27 -21.19
N SER A 519 8.53 9.82 -21.58
CA SER A 519 9.63 10.06 -20.62
C SER A 519 9.24 11.15 -19.62
N VAL A 520 9.85 11.11 -18.42
CA VAL A 520 9.67 12.17 -17.41
C VAL A 520 10.04 13.55 -17.96
N ILE A 521 10.99 13.60 -18.89
CA ILE A 521 11.43 14.86 -19.52
C ILE A 521 10.32 15.43 -20.38
N SER A 522 9.76 14.61 -21.27
CA SER A 522 8.68 15.02 -22.15
C SER A 522 7.43 15.43 -21.39
N LEU A 523 7.03 14.64 -20.40
CA LEU A 523 5.86 14.96 -19.57
C LEU A 523 6.04 16.26 -18.80
N ASN A 524 7.20 16.50 -18.20
CA ASN A 524 7.52 17.78 -17.57
C ASN A 524 7.47 18.93 -18.57
N GLY A 525 8.05 18.76 -19.76
CA GLY A 525 8.02 19.77 -20.83
C GLY A 525 6.61 20.12 -21.26
N PHE A 526 5.75 19.12 -21.48
CA PHE A 526 4.34 19.32 -21.83
C PHE A 526 3.56 20.05 -20.73
N ILE A 527 3.73 19.67 -19.46
CA ILE A 527 3.03 20.31 -18.34
C ILE A 527 3.53 21.75 -18.14
N ILE A 528 4.84 22.01 -18.31
CA ILE A 528 5.38 23.38 -18.24
C ILE A 528 4.87 24.22 -19.41
N ALA A 529 4.81 23.67 -20.63
CA ALA A 529 4.22 24.35 -21.78
C ALA A 529 2.74 24.67 -21.53
N TYR A 530 1.98 23.73 -20.97
CA TYR A 530 0.60 23.97 -20.56
C TYR A 530 0.51 25.13 -19.55
N THR A 531 1.35 25.17 -18.54
CA THR A 531 1.37 26.24 -17.53
C THR A 531 1.66 27.61 -18.17
N ARG A 532 2.64 27.67 -19.04
CA ARG A 532 3.06 28.91 -19.70
C ARG A 532 2.02 29.44 -20.69
N GLN A 533 1.35 28.57 -21.44
CA GLN A 533 0.31 29.00 -22.38
C GLN A 533 -0.95 29.55 -21.70
N LEU A 534 -1.18 29.28 -20.40
CA LEU A 534 -2.35 29.78 -19.66
C LEU A 534 -2.47 31.31 -19.68
N SER A 535 -1.37 32.02 -19.75
CA SER A 535 -1.37 33.49 -19.83
C SER A 535 -1.99 33.98 -21.12
N LYS A 536 -1.78 33.29 -22.25
CA LYS A 536 -2.21 33.68 -23.59
C LYS A 536 -3.58 33.10 -23.98
N TYR A 537 -3.77 31.82 -23.71
CA TYR A 537 -4.91 31.07 -24.19
C TYR A 537 -5.89 30.59 -23.09
N GLY A 538 -5.47 30.60 -21.82
CA GLY A 538 -6.29 30.03 -20.73
C GLY A 538 -6.45 28.52 -20.80
N THR A 539 -7.54 28.02 -20.21
CA THR A 539 -7.95 26.62 -20.31
C THR A 539 -8.88 26.43 -21.50
N ASN A 540 -8.66 25.36 -22.26
CA ASN A 540 -9.45 25.05 -23.45
C ASN A 540 -9.86 23.56 -23.47
N ASN A 541 -10.71 23.21 -24.43
CA ASN A 541 -11.17 21.85 -24.66
C ASN A 541 -10.22 21.07 -25.58
N PHE A 542 -10.54 19.81 -25.78
CA PHE A 542 -9.79 18.89 -26.65
C PHE A 542 -9.60 19.44 -28.07
N ASP A 543 -10.65 19.99 -28.70
CA ASP A 543 -10.61 20.43 -30.12
C ASP A 543 -9.59 21.55 -30.33
N PHE A 544 -9.50 22.50 -29.39
CA PHE A 544 -8.49 23.57 -29.43
C PHE A 544 -7.06 22.98 -29.39
N TYR A 545 -6.80 22.08 -28.47
CA TYR A 545 -5.46 21.48 -28.37
C TYR A 545 -5.15 20.55 -29.54
N ASP A 546 -6.14 19.86 -30.06
CA ASP A 546 -6.00 19.01 -31.24
C ASP A 546 -5.58 19.83 -32.46
N GLU A 547 -6.24 20.97 -32.71
CA GLU A 547 -5.85 21.90 -33.78
C GLU A 547 -4.42 22.42 -33.61
N LYS A 548 -4.02 22.72 -32.38
CA LYS A 548 -2.66 23.21 -32.08
C LYS A 548 -1.62 22.15 -32.34
N PHE A 549 -1.79 20.94 -31.84
CA PHE A 549 -0.82 19.86 -32.03
C PHE A 549 -0.81 19.28 -33.43
N ALA A 550 -1.89 19.37 -34.19
CA ALA A 550 -1.91 18.95 -35.59
C ALA A 550 -0.96 19.74 -36.51
N LYS A 551 -0.55 20.95 -36.08
CA LYS A 551 0.37 21.82 -36.81
C LYS A 551 1.85 21.57 -36.48
N TRP A 552 2.13 20.77 -35.45
CA TRP A 552 3.47 20.55 -34.93
C TRP A 552 3.95 19.13 -35.16
N GLU A 553 5.01 19.00 -35.93
CA GLU A 553 5.70 17.73 -36.15
C GLU A 553 6.93 17.66 -35.27
N TYR A 554 7.08 16.58 -34.52
CA TYR A 554 8.24 16.36 -33.66
C TYR A 554 8.58 14.86 -33.58
N ASP A 555 9.87 14.54 -33.61
CA ASP A 555 10.37 13.16 -33.50
C ASP A 555 10.85 12.87 -32.07
N PHE A 556 10.11 12.02 -31.36
CA PHE A 556 10.44 11.54 -30.02
C PHE A 556 11.30 10.26 -30.03
N SER A 557 11.91 9.88 -31.16
CA SER A 557 12.85 8.77 -31.18
C SER A 557 14.05 9.05 -30.26
N LYS A 558 14.68 7.97 -29.80
CA LYS A 558 15.83 8.08 -28.87
C LYS A 558 17.01 8.83 -29.52
N GLU A 559 17.14 8.75 -30.81
CA GLU A 559 18.21 9.37 -31.61
C GLU A 559 18.01 10.88 -31.79
N ASN A 560 16.75 11.32 -31.93
CA ASN A 560 16.41 12.70 -32.27
C ASN A 560 15.93 13.53 -31.06
N PHE A 561 15.53 12.88 -29.95
CA PHE A 561 15.14 13.56 -28.73
C PHE A 561 16.38 13.98 -27.92
N GLN A 562 16.82 15.21 -28.11
CA GLN A 562 18.10 15.73 -27.60
C GLN A 562 18.08 16.27 -26.16
N TYR A 563 16.90 16.35 -25.51
CA TYR A 563 16.77 16.94 -24.18
C TYR A 563 17.15 15.97 -23.05
N THR A 564 17.84 16.51 -22.02
CA THR A 564 18.26 15.79 -20.83
C THR A 564 17.50 16.25 -19.58
N SER A 565 17.77 15.62 -18.42
CA SER A 565 16.98 15.75 -17.20
C SER A 565 16.84 17.15 -16.58
N SER A 566 17.59 18.15 -17.02
CA SER A 566 17.49 19.54 -16.55
C SER A 566 16.86 20.50 -17.56
N GLN A 567 16.52 20.03 -18.76
CA GLN A 567 16.12 20.86 -19.90
C GLN A 567 14.60 20.91 -20.13
N TYR A 568 13.79 20.68 -19.10
CA TYR A 568 12.33 20.72 -19.20
C TYR A 568 11.79 22.05 -19.75
N ARG A 569 12.38 23.17 -19.33
CA ARG A 569 11.96 24.51 -19.78
C ARG A 569 12.32 24.73 -21.25
N MET A 570 13.48 24.27 -21.68
CA MET A 570 13.88 24.36 -23.10
C MET A 570 12.92 23.58 -23.99
N PHE A 571 12.60 22.34 -23.60
CA PHE A 571 11.64 21.54 -24.35
C PHE A 571 10.23 22.17 -24.31
N SER A 572 9.82 22.77 -23.19
CA SER A 572 8.55 23.50 -23.14
C SER A 572 8.50 24.69 -24.12
N SER A 573 9.62 25.37 -24.31
CA SER A 573 9.72 26.48 -25.30
C SER A 573 9.60 25.96 -26.73
N GLU A 574 10.19 24.80 -27.04
CA GLU A 574 10.01 24.10 -28.32
C GLU A 574 8.55 23.80 -28.62
N ILE A 575 7.82 23.25 -27.62
CA ILE A 575 6.38 22.98 -27.74
C ILE A 575 5.60 24.27 -27.98
N LEU A 576 5.92 25.35 -27.24
CA LEU A 576 5.21 26.62 -27.34
C LEU A 576 5.43 27.30 -28.70
N LYS A 577 6.64 27.22 -29.25
CA LYS A 577 6.93 27.71 -30.60
C LYS A 577 6.20 26.87 -31.65
N GLY A 578 6.37 25.56 -31.61
CA GLY A 578 5.88 24.66 -32.65
C GLY A 578 4.36 24.49 -32.68
N ALA A 579 3.75 24.33 -31.52
CA ALA A 579 2.31 24.07 -31.42
C ALA A 579 1.46 25.32 -31.12
N PHE A 580 1.99 26.32 -30.38
CA PHE A 580 1.19 27.44 -29.86
C PHE A 580 1.57 28.80 -30.43
N ASP A 581 2.45 28.87 -31.42
CA ASP A 581 2.83 30.09 -32.12
C ASP A 581 3.35 31.22 -31.18
N PHE A 582 4.18 30.84 -30.18
CA PHE A 582 4.83 31.79 -29.28
C PHE A 582 6.09 32.38 -29.95
N SER A 583 6.24 33.70 -29.90
CA SER A 583 7.45 34.38 -30.30
C SER A 583 8.56 34.22 -29.24
N ASP A 584 9.80 34.54 -29.63
CA ASP A 584 10.95 34.52 -28.69
C ASP A 584 10.75 35.50 -27.53
N GLU A 585 10.19 36.68 -27.78
CA GLU A 585 9.87 37.68 -26.77
C GLU A 585 8.79 37.21 -25.78
N GLU A 586 7.76 36.54 -26.27
CA GLU A 586 6.74 35.91 -25.41
C GLU A 586 7.31 34.79 -24.53
N LEU A 587 8.31 34.07 -25.02
CA LEU A 587 8.97 33.01 -24.26
C LEU A 587 9.89 33.52 -23.15
N GLU A 588 10.44 34.71 -23.29
CA GLU A 588 11.25 35.34 -22.24
C GLU A 588 10.40 35.86 -21.08
N THR A 589 9.16 36.25 -21.36
CA THR A 589 8.22 36.85 -20.39
C THR A 589 7.32 35.82 -19.68
N THR A 590 7.32 34.55 -20.09
CA THR A 590 6.51 33.46 -19.54
C THR A 590 7.41 32.34 -19.01
#